data_c5b243d79a3361457c3b4a58836703a5
#
_entry.id   c5b243d79a3361457c3b4a58836703a5
#
_cell.length_a   1.000
_cell.length_b   1.000
_cell.length_c   1.000
_cell.angle_alpha   90.00
_cell.angle_beta   90.00
_cell.angle_gamma   90.00
#
_symmetry.space_group_name_H-M   'P 1'
#
loop_
_entity.id
_entity.type
_entity.pdbx_description
1 polymer ?
#
loop_
_entity_poly.entity_id
_entity_poly.type
_entity_poly.pdbx_seq_one_letter_code
_entity_poly.pdbx_strand_id
1 'polypeptide(L)'
;LAETIEHLLEAANRYPLLTPLQEIELGRQIRAWQDHPGGPDQAPRLTQKRGQRALEKFLLCNLRLAHFIARRYQNRGVPMEDLMQAASEGLLSAYKRFDPAKGCRSSSYACWWAQQACQVIVAQQGNGLRLPTTVSEQLRKATRVTQILTARLNREPTDEELEDAMDLKPGGLNELRANGRRADVRSFDARLKGDDGDTTLIDVTQGGEDPSAALERREISALLADLVNHSEALSPQQRHLLRCRYLQTDKPPSIARLASQLNMNRETLRRMERAALDILKALLPETTPDYLLQL
;
A
#
# COMPACT_ATOMS: atom_id res chain seq x y z
N LEU A 1 3.71 24.91 -9.81
CA LEU A 1 2.65 23.89 -9.76
C LEU A 1 1.26 24.51 -9.92
N ALA A 2 0.88 25.57 -9.14
CA ALA A 2 -0.40 26.28 -9.32
C ALA A 2 -0.52 26.90 -10.71
N GLU A 3 0.55 27.48 -11.25
CA GLU A 3 0.61 28.06 -12.60
C GLU A 3 0.27 27.07 -13.71
N THR A 4 0.62 25.79 -13.54
CA THR A 4 0.34 24.74 -14.55
C THR A 4 -1.16 24.46 -14.66
N ILE A 5 -1.88 24.42 -13.52
CA ILE A 5 -3.34 24.20 -13.49
C ILE A 5 -4.07 25.41 -14.05
N GLU A 6 -3.65 26.63 -13.68
CA GLU A 6 -4.24 27.86 -14.19
C GLU A 6 -4.10 27.93 -15.71
N HIS A 7 -2.93 27.60 -16.24
CA HIS A 7 -2.70 27.56 -17.68
C HIS A 7 -3.57 26.52 -18.40
N LEU A 8 -3.76 25.34 -17.77
CA LEU A 8 -4.68 24.32 -18.30
C LEU A 8 -6.15 24.77 -18.28
N LEU A 9 -6.57 25.47 -17.24
CA LEU A 9 -7.91 26.03 -17.13
C LEU A 9 -8.15 27.19 -18.09
N GLU A 10 -7.15 28.04 -18.30
CA GLU A 10 -7.20 29.08 -19.33
C GLU A 10 -7.34 28.46 -20.73
N ALA A 11 -6.55 27.42 -21.02
CA ALA A 11 -6.68 26.68 -22.27
C ALA A 11 -8.07 26.05 -22.41
N ALA A 12 -8.62 25.46 -21.34
CA ALA A 12 -9.96 24.89 -21.33
C ALA A 12 -11.07 25.94 -21.54
N ASN A 13 -10.88 27.16 -21.07
CA ASN A 13 -11.84 28.26 -21.26
C ASN A 13 -11.92 28.76 -22.70
N ARG A 14 -10.92 28.48 -23.53
CA ARG A 14 -10.95 28.79 -24.98
C ARG A 14 -11.95 27.93 -25.75
N TYR A 15 -12.34 26.78 -25.18
CA TYR A 15 -13.28 25.88 -25.85
C TYR A 15 -14.69 26.05 -25.24
N PRO A 16 -15.69 26.45 -26.08
CA PRO A 16 -17.06 26.58 -25.61
C PRO A 16 -17.67 25.22 -25.26
N LEU A 17 -18.65 25.24 -24.35
CA LEU A 17 -19.40 24.05 -24.02
C LEU A 17 -20.19 23.54 -25.25
N LEU A 18 -20.25 22.23 -25.38
CA LEU A 18 -20.97 21.59 -26.49
C LEU A 18 -22.48 21.71 -26.31
N THR A 19 -23.18 22.00 -27.43
CA THR A 19 -24.64 21.89 -27.49
C THR A 19 -25.05 20.42 -27.58
N PRO A 20 -26.30 20.05 -27.19
CA PRO A 20 -26.76 18.66 -27.30
C PRO A 20 -26.65 18.08 -28.74
N LEU A 21 -26.87 18.90 -29.74
CA LEU A 21 -26.71 18.48 -31.15
C LEU A 21 -25.25 18.17 -31.49
N GLN A 22 -24.32 19.01 -31.01
CA GLN A 22 -22.89 18.77 -31.20
C GLN A 22 -22.40 17.52 -30.47
N GLU A 23 -22.92 17.24 -29.26
CA GLU A 23 -22.63 16.00 -28.52
C GLU A 23 -23.04 14.77 -29.33
N ILE A 24 -24.24 14.81 -29.94
CA ILE A 24 -24.76 13.71 -30.77
C ILE A 24 -23.89 13.51 -32.02
N GLU A 25 -23.53 14.59 -32.71
CA GLU A 25 -22.71 14.49 -33.91
C GLU A 25 -21.31 13.97 -33.64
N LEU A 26 -20.62 14.53 -32.65
CA LEU A 26 -19.31 14.07 -32.24
C LEU A 26 -19.37 12.62 -31.74
N GLY A 27 -20.38 12.26 -30.94
CA GLY A 27 -20.61 10.90 -30.52
C GLY A 27 -20.79 9.90 -31.66
N ARG A 28 -21.55 10.25 -32.67
CA ARG A 28 -21.71 9.42 -33.90
C ARG A 28 -20.39 9.22 -34.65
N GLN A 29 -19.56 10.27 -34.75
CA GLN A 29 -18.25 10.17 -35.40
C GLN A 29 -17.30 9.26 -34.63
N ILE A 30 -17.32 9.33 -33.30
CA ILE A 30 -16.52 8.47 -32.43
C ILE A 30 -17.00 7.01 -32.54
N ARG A 31 -18.33 6.77 -32.50
CA ARG A 31 -18.90 5.42 -32.64
C ARG A 31 -18.60 4.81 -34.01
N ALA A 32 -18.71 5.57 -35.08
CA ALA A 32 -18.37 5.10 -36.44
C ALA A 32 -16.92 4.62 -36.55
N TRP A 33 -16.01 5.19 -35.71
CA TRP A 33 -14.65 4.75 -35.62
C TRP A 33 -14.49 3.56 -34.68
N GLN A 34 -15.02 3.62 -33.43
CA GLN A 34 -14.84 2.61 -32.41
C GLN A 34 -15.55 1.28 -32.73
N ASP A 35 -16.73 1.34 -33.33
CA ASP A 35 -17.58 0.17 -33.66
C ASP A 35 -17.31 -0.38 -35.07
N HIS A 36 -16.19 -0.02 -35.71
CA HIS A 36 -15.86 -0.57 -37.00
C HIS A 36 -15.72 -2.11 -36.94
N PRO A 37 -16.31 -2.89 -37.87
CA PRO A 37 -16.34 -4.36 -37.80
C PRO A 37 -14.97 -5.03 -37.65
N GLY A 38 -13.92 -4.40 -38.19
CA GLY A 38 -12.53 -4.87 -38.01
C GLY A 38 -11.81 -4.28 -36.80
N GLY A 39 -12.51 -3.52 -35.95
CA GLY A 39 -11.91 -2.78 -34.86
C GLY A 39 -11.44 -1.37 -35.23
N PRO A 40 -11.12 -0.51 -34.24
CA PRO A 40 -10.72 0.88 -34.46
C PRO A 40 -9.49 1.05 -35.36
N ASP A 41 -8.55 0.09 -35.26
CA ASP A 41 -7.27 0.14 -35.99
C ASP A 41 -7.44 -0.22 -37.50
N GLN A 42 -8.46 -0.99 -37.84
CA GLN A 42 -8.74 -1.39 -39.20
C GLN A 42 -9.75 -0.45 -39.91
N ALA A 43 -10.28 0.53 -39.21
CA ALA A 43 -11.18 1.53 -39.81
C ALA A 43 -10.44 2.33 -40.89
N PRO A 44 -11.15 2.80 -41.95
CA PRO A 44 -10.55 3.66 -42.98
C PRO A 44 -9.85 4.88 -42.34
N ARG A 45 -8.67 5.25 -42.83
CA ARG A 45 -7.88 6.37 -42.32
C ARG A 45 -8.65 7.67 -42.11
N LEU A 46 -9.62 7.92 -42.99
CA LEU A 46 -10.47 9.12 -42.90
C LEU A 46 -11.40 9.04 -41.68
N THR A 47 -12.01 7.87 -41.45
CA THR A 47 -12.89 7.61 -40.31
C THR A 47 -12.10 7.66 -38.98
N GLN A 48 -10.89 7.09 -38.94
CA GLN A 48 -9.99 7.20 -37.77
C GLN A 48 -9.67 8.67 -37.45
N LYS A 49 -9.21 9.45 -38.45
CA LYS A 49 -8.89 10.87 -38.25
C LYS A 49 -10.09 11.70 -37.79
N ARG A 50 -11.28 11.43 -38.34
CA ARG A 50 -12.53 12.11 -37.93
C ARG A 50 -12.91 11.74 -36.50
N GLY A 51 -12.88 10.45 -36.17
CA GLY A 51 -13.17 9.95 -34.83
C GLY A 51 -12.18 10.48 -33.77
N GLN A 52 -10.88 10.50 -34.07
CA GLN A 52 -9.84 11.05 -33.18
C GLN A 52 -10.05 12.56 -32.94
N ARG A 53 -10.26 13.35 -33.99
CA ARG A 53 -10.55 14.79 -33.88
C ARG A 53 -11.83 15.07 -33.10
N ALA A 54 -12.88 14.24 -33.32
CA ALA A 54 -14.11 14.35 -32.57
C ALA A 54 -13.92 14.06 -31.09
N LEU A 55 -13.12 13.01 -30.74
CA LEU A 55 -12.80 12.64 -29.39
C LEU A 55 -11.98 13.73 -28.68
N GLU A 56 -10.96 14.27 -29.36
CA GLU A 56 -10.13 15.36 -28.87
C GLU A 56 -10.98 16.62 -28.58
N LYS A 57 -11.83 17.02 -29.54
CA LYS A 57 -12.75 18.15 -29.36
C LYS A 57 -13.71 17.91 -28.19
N PHE A 58 -14.21 16.68 -28.05
CA PHE A 58 -15.10 16.31 -26.96
C PHE A 58 -14.41 16.48 -25.60
N LEU A 59 -13.15 16.00 -25.49
CA LEU A 59 -12.35 16.13 -24.28
C LEU A 59 -12.06 17.59 -23.96
N LEU A 60 -11.55 18.37 -24.93
CA LEU A 60 -11.16 19.77 -24.74
C LEU A 60 -12.34 20.63 -24.27
N CYS A 61 -13.53 20.45 -24.86
CA CYS A 61 -14.74 21.19 -24.44
C CYS A 61 -15.23 20.80 -23.04
N ASN A 62 -14.77 19.68 -22.47
CA ASN A 62 -15.21 19.17 -21.18
C ASN A 62 -14.09 19.12 -20.13
N LEU A 63 -12.91 19.71 -20.37
CA LEU A 63 -11.83 19.78 -19.36
C LEU A 63 -12.26 20.48 -18.07
N ARG A 64 -13.18 21.44 -18.16
CA ARG A 64 -13.78 22.09 -16.99
C ARG A 64 -14.54 21.10 -16.10
N LEU A 65 -15.18 20.09 -16.70
CA LEU A 65 -15.83 18.99 -15.96
C LEU A 65 -14.79 18.12 -15.24
N ALA A 66 -13.65 17.80 -15.91
CA ALA A 66 -12.55 17.08 -15.26
C ALA A 66 -12.05 17.83 -14.02
N HIS A 67 -11.80 19.14 -14.14
CA HIS A 67 -11.40 19.97 -13.01
C HIS A 67 -12.44 19.98 -11.88
N PHE A 68 -13.70 20.17 -12.21
CA PHE A 68 -14.80 20.16 -11.24
C PHE A 68 -14.87 18.86 -10.44
N ILE A 69 -14.65 17.72 -11.12
CA ILE A 69 -14.64 16.40 -10.46
C ILE A 69 -13.37 16.23 -9.64
N ALA A 70 -12.19 16.52 -10.18
CA ALA A 70 -10.90 16.40 -9.51
C ALA A 70 -10.85 17.20 -8.20
N ARG A 71 -11.43 18.42 -8.20
CA ARG A 71 -11.49 19.29 -7.02
C ARG A 71 -12.19 18.64 -5.81
N ARG A 72 -13.11 17.70 -6.03
CA ARG A 72 -13.80 16.97 -4.94
C ARG A 72 -12.91 15.95 -4.24
N TYR A 73 -11.75 15.64 -4.84
CA TYR A 73 -10.77 14.69 -4.32
C TYR A 73 -9.49 15.34 -3.81
N GLN A 74 -9.45 16.68 -3.75
CA GLN A 74 -8.34 17.44 -3.16
C GLN A 74 -8.09 17.04 -1.70
N ASN A 75 -6.86 17.25 -1.23
CA ASN A 75 -6.41 16.98 0.15
C ASN A 75 -6.50 15.50 0.56
N ARG A 76 -6.39 14.60 -0.42
CA ARG A 76 -6.37 13.15 -0.18
C ARG A 76 -5.02 12.51 -0.52
N GLY A 77 -3.92 13.28 -0.39
CA GLY A 77 -2.56 12.79 -0.62
C GLY A 77 -2.14 12.73 -2.09
N VAL A 78 -2.99 13.14 -3.03
CA VAL A 78 -2.69 13.16 -4.47
C VAL A 78 -2.66 14.61 -4.95
N PRO A 79 -1.64 15.04 -5.72
CA PRO A 79 -1.57 16.38 -6.34
C PRO A 79 -2.77 16.64 -7.26
N MET A 80 -3.13 17.91 -7.40
CA MET A 80 -4.30 18.29 -8.21
C MET A 80 -4.10 17.99 -9.70
N GLU A 81 -2.88 18.09 -10.18
CA GLU A 81 -2.47 17.77 -11.55
C GLU A 81 -2.75 16.31 -11.88
N ASP A 82 -2.38 15.40 -10.99
CA ASP A 82 -2.60 13.96 -11.16
C ASP A 82 -4.08 13.62 -11.09
N LEU A 83 -4.83 14.29 -10.21
CA LEU A 83 -6.30 14.16 -10.14
C LEU A 83 -6.97 14.65 -11.43
N MET A 84 -6.52 15.77 -11.99
CA MET A 84 -7.01 16.27 -13.27
C MET A 84 -6.68 15.35 -14.43
N GLN A 85 -5.46 14.81 -14.46
CA GLN A 85 -5.05 13.83 -15.46
C GLN A 85 -5.93 12.59 -15.40
N ALA A 86 -6.10 12.02 -14.20
CA ALA A 86 -6.95 10.86 -13.98
C ALA A 86 -8.42 11.13 -14.40
N ALA A 87 -8.97 12.29 -14.02
CA ALA A 87 -10.31 12.67 -14.42
C ALA A 87 -10.43 12.78 -15.94
N SER A 88 -9.44 13.36 -16.61
CA SER A 88 -9.39 13.51 -18.07
C SER A 88 -9.31 12.15 -18.78
N GLU A 89 -8.54 11.20 -18.26
CA GLU A 89 -8.49 9.83 -18.75
C GLU A 89 -9.82 9.10 -18.58
N GLY A 90 -10.50 9.34 -17.44
CA GLY A 90 -11.86 8.87 -17.19
C GLY A 90 -12.86 9.40 -18.21
N LEU A 91 -12.82 10.72 -18.50
CA LEU A 91 -13.63 11.34 -19.54
C LEU A 91 -13.32 10.74 -20.91
N LEU A 92 -12.06 10.56 -21.26
CA LEU A 92 -11.63 9.96 -22.52
C LEU A 92 -12.20 8.55 -22.69
N SER A 93 -12.13 7.74 -21.63
CA SER A 93 -12.68 6.38 -21.60
C SER A 93 -14.20 6.37 -21.76
N ALA A 94 -14.87 7.34 -21.14
CA ALA A 94 -16.31 7.52 -21.28
C ALA A 94 -16.72 7.89 -22.71
N TYR A 95 -16.05 8.87 -23.32
CA TYR A 95 -16.41 9.35 -24.65
C TYR A 95 -16.14 8.33 -25.74
N LYS A 96 -15.15 7.47 -25.59
CA LYS A 96 -14.96 6.31 -26.50
C LYS A 96 -16.14 5.34 -26.48
N ARG A 97 -16.86 5.26 -25.36
CA ARG A 97 -18.00 4.33 -25.17
C ARG A 97 -19.36 5.03 -25.18
N PHE A 98 -19.38 6.34 -25.29
CA PHE A 98 -20.61 7.13 -25.27
C PHE A 98 -21.48 6.81 -26.46
N ASP A 99 -22.76 6.50 -26.20
CA ASP A 99 -23.77 6.24 -27.23
C ASP A 99 -24.83 7.34 -27.19
N PRO A 100 -24.82 8.23 -28.20
CA PRO A 100 -25.80 9.30 -28.25
C PRO A 100 -27.24 8.82 -28.49
N ALA A 101 -27.46 7.58 -28.96
CA ALA A 101 -28.80 7.03 -29.17
C ALA A 101 -29.56 6.76 -27.87
N LYS A 102 -28.84 6.65 -26.73
CA LYS A 102 -29.43 6.41 -25.40
C LYS A 102 -30.13 7.64 -24.81
N GLY A 103 -30.10 8.80 -25.46
CA GLY A 103 -30.83 10.00 -25.04
C GLY A 103 -30.32 10.68 -23.76
N CYS A 104 -29.17 10.25 -23.20
CA CYS A 104 -28.55 10.89 -22.04
C CYS A 104 -27.50 11.93 -22.43
N ARG A 105 -27.30 12.96 -21.60
CA ARG A 105 -26.22 13.93 -21.80
C ARG A 105 -24.86 13.25 -21.58
N SER A 106 -23.92 13.62 -22.43
CA SER A 106 -22.55 13.11 -22.36
C SER A 106 -21.90 13.36 -21.00
N SER A 107 -22.12 14.53 -20.42
CA SER A 107 -21.58 14.91 -19.10
C SER A 107 -22.08 14.00 -17.98
N SER A 108 -23.38 13.63 -17.98
CA SER A 108 -23.93 12.72 -16.98
C SER A 108 -23.31 11.33 -17.04
N TYR A 109 -23.10 10.81 -18.24
CA TYR A 109 -22.43 9.52 -18.43
C TYR A 109 -20.94 9.60 -18.05
N ALA A 110 -20.24 10.62 -18.50
CA ALA A 110 -18.80 10.77 -18.30
C ALA A 110 -18.42 11.06 -16.84
N CYS A 111 -19.32 11.69 -16.08
CA CYS A 111 -19.09 12.00 -14.65
C CYS A 111 -18.74 10.75 -13.83
N TRP A 112 -19.42 9.64 -14.06
CA TRP A 112 -19.15 8.38 -13.36
C TRP A 112 -17.75 7.83 -13.65
N TRP A 113 -17.32 7.88 -14.88
CA TRP A 113 -16.00 7.41 -15.30
C TRP A 113 -14.88 8.26 -14.72
N ALA A 114 -15.04 9.59 -14.76
CA ALA A 114 -14.07 10.49 -14.18
C ALA A 114 -13.98 10.35 -12.66
N GLN A 115 -15.12 10.18 -11.96
CA GLN A 115 -15.14 9.90 -10.52
C GLN A 115 -14.44 8.58 -10.20
N GLN A 116 -14.71 7.54 -10.96
CA GLN A 116 -14.06 6.24 -10.79
C GLN A 116 -12.54 6.34 -10.97
N ALA A 117 -12.08 7.05 -12.01
CA ALA A 117 -10.65 7.27 -12.23
C ALA A 117 -9.98 8.02 -11.08
N CYS A 118 -10.61 9.09 -10.57
CA CYS A 118 -10.11 9.80 -9.39
C CYS A 118 -10.08 8.92 -8.13
N GLN A 119 -11.09 8.06 -7.94
CA GLN A 119 -11.10 7.13 -6.80
C GLN A 119 -9.96 6.11 -6.88
N VAL A 120 -9.67 5.60 -8.07
CA VAL A 120 -8.59 4.64 -8.30
C VAL A 120 -7.23 5.27 -7.98
N ILE A 121 -6.95 6.49 -8.50
CA ILE A 121 -5.66 7.13 -8.25
C ILE A 121 -5.48 7.50 -6.78
N VAL A 122 -6.54 7.97 -6.11
CA VAL A 122 -6.51 8.23 -4.65
C VAL A 122 -6.26 6.94 -3.86
N ALA A 123 -6.83 5.81 -4.26
CA ALA A 123 -6.59 4.53 -3.59
C ALA A 123 -5.16 4.01 -3.81
N GLN A 124 -4.55 4.36 -4.95
CA GLN A 124 -3.20 3.92 -5.30
C GLN A 124 -2.07 4.80 -4.74
N GLN A 125 -2.29 6.11 -4.70
CA GLN A 125 -1.26 7.11 -4.42
C GLN A 125 -1.59 8.02 -3.23
N GLY A 126 -2.80 7.94 -2.66
CA GLY A 126 -3.24 8.82 -1.59
C GLY A 126 -2.52 8.62 -0.25
N ASN A 127 -1.92 7.46 -0.05
CA ASN A 127 -1.14 7.16 1.15
C ASN A 127 0.35 7.00 0.79
N GLY A 128 1.25 7.33 1.70
CA GLY A 128 2.70 7.15 1.52
C GLY A 128 3.09 5.69 1.25
N LEU A 129 2.37 4.74 1.85
CA LEU A 129 2.47 3.31 1.53
C LEU A 129 1.19 2.85 0.83
N ARG A 130 1.36 2.14 -0.29
CA ARG A 130 0.23 1.60 -1.04
C ARG A 130 -0.50 0.51 -0.26
N LEU A 131 -1.78 0.72 0.00
CA LEU A 131 -2.67 -0.28 0.57
C LEU A 131 -3.38 -1.09 -0.53
N PRO A 132 -3.71 -2.37 -0.28
CA PRO A 132 -4.63 -3.13 -1.12
C PRO A 132 -5.97 -2.39 -1.26
N THR A 133 -6.60 -2.45 -2.44
CA THR A 133 -7.86 -1.76 -2.72
C THR A 133 -8.98 -2.15 -1.75
N THR A 134 -9.06 -3.42 -1.38
CA THR A 134 -10.01 -3.94 -0.41
C THR A 134 -9.88 -3.26 0.96
N VAL A 135 -8.65 -3.08 1.46
CA VAL A 135 -8.39 -2.40 2.75
C VAL A 135 -8.75 -0.93 2.67
N SER A 136 -8.38 -0.25 1.57
CA SER A 136 -8.74 1.15 1.35
C SER A 136 -10.25 1.37 1.25
N GLU A 137 -10.98 0.42 0.65
CA GLU A 137 -12.45 0.45 0.58
C GLU A 137 -13.09 0.22 1.94
N GLN A 138 -12.57 -0.72 2.73
CA GLN A 138 -13.04 -0.98 4.09
C GLN A 138 -12.80 0.23 5.00
N LEU A 139 -11.64 0.89 4.92
CA LEU A 139 -11.36 2.13 5.67
C LEU A 139 -12.34 3.26 5.31
N ARG A 140 -12.62 3.43 4.02
CA ARG A 140 -13.63 4.42 3.58
C ARG A 140 -15.04 4.05 4.04
N LYS A 141 -15.40 2.76 3.99
CA LYS A 141 -16.67 2.27 4.51
C LYS A 141 -16.78 2.54 6.01
N ALA A 142 -15.71 2.27 6.78
CA ALA A 142 -15.64 2.53 8.20
C ALA A 142 -15.91 4.01 8.52
N THR A 143 -15.21 4.94 7.86
CA THR A 143 -15.43 6.38 8.04
C THR A 143 -16.86 6.79 7.73
N ARG A 144 -17.45 6.27 6.64
CA ARG A 144 -18.83 6.58 6.25
C ARG A 144 -19.84 6.03 7.26
N VAL A 145 -19.66 4.78 7.70
CA VAL A 145 -20.55 4.15 8.71
C VAL A 145 -20.46 4.88 10.03
N THR A 146 -19.26 5.29 10.47
CA THR A 146 -19.07 6.12 11.67
C THR A 146 -19.90 7.40 11.58
N GLN A 147 -19.82 8.13 10.45
CA GLN A 147 -20.59 9.37 10.27
C GLN A 147 -22.10 9.13 10.33
N ILE A 148 -22.59 8.07 9.71
CA ILE A 148 -24.02 7.72 9.71
C ILE A 148 -24.49 7.35 11.12
N LEU A 149 -23.72 6.53 11.83
CA LEU A 149 -24.06 6.11 13.19
C LEU A 149 -23.98 7.28 14.18
N THR A 150 -22.97 8.15 14.08
CA THR A 150 -22.85 9.35 14.90
C THR A 150 -24.07 10.26 14.71
N ALA A 151 -24.50 10.48 13.47
CA ALA A 151 -25.71 11.28 13.19
C ALA A 151 -26.98 10.62 13.71
N ARG A 152 -27.07 9.28 13.72
CA ARG A 152 -28.24 8.55 14.20
C ARG A 152 -28.30 8.44 15.71
N LEU A 153 -27.16 8.22 16.37
CA LEU A 153 -27.05 7.99 17.80
C LEU A 153 -26.86 9.28 18.61
N ASN A 154 -26.55 10.40 17.95
CA ASN A 154 -26.10 11.66 18.56
C ASN A 154 -24.91 11.50 19.52
N ARG A 155 -24.09 10.46 19.33
CA ARG A 155 -22.84 10.19 20.05
C ARG A 155 -21.89 9.44 19.14
N GLU A 156 -20.63 9.35 19.52
CA GLU A 156 -19.69 8.47 18.82
C GLU A 156 -20.10 6.99 19.01
N PRO A 157 -20.13 6.19 17.92
CA PRO A 157 -20.43 4.77 18.01
C PRO A 157 -19.30 4.01 18.69
N THR A 158 -19.62 2.94 19.41
CA THR A 158 -18.63 2.01 19.96
C THR A 158 -18.00 1.16 18.86
N ASP A 159 -16.85 0.57 19.16
CA ASP A 159 -16.17 -0.30 18.19
C ASP A 159 -17.02 -1.53 17.84
N GLU A 160 -17.76 -2.08 18.80
CA GLU A 160 -18.70 -3.19 18.59
C GLU A 160 -19.86 -2.78 17.65
N GLU A 161 -20.44 -1.61 17.84
CA GLU A 161 -21.51 -1.09 16.97
C GLU A 161 -21.02 -0.85 15.53
N LEU A 162 -19.76 -0.48 15.37
CA LEU A 162 -19.13 -0.33 14.05
C LEU A 162 -18.83 -1.68 13.41
N GLU A 163 -18.33 -2.64 14.16
CA GLU A 163 -18.04 -3.99 13.69
C GLU A 163 -19.33 -4.68 13.22
N ASP A 164 -20.40 -4.58 13.99
CA ASP A 164 -21.73 -5.10 13.63
C ASP A 164 -22.28 -4.43 12.36
N ALA A 165 -22.22 -3.10 12.27
CA ALA A 165 -22.70 -2.35 11.12
C ALA A 165 -21.89 -2.62 9.82
N MET A 166 -20.64 -3.05 9.97
CA MET A 166 -19.74 -3.37 8.85
C MET A 166 -19.68 -4.85 8.53
N ASP A 167 -20.29 -5.71 9.32
CA ASP A 167 -20.21 -7.17 9.25
C ASP A 167 -18.75 -7.67 9.37
N LEU A 168 -18.03 -7.13 10.34
CA LEU A 168 -16.67 -7.49 10.67
C LEU A 168 -16.64 -8.49 11.85
N LYS A 169 -15.58 -9.30 11.89
CA LYS A 169 -15.33 -10.16 13.06
C LYS A 169 -14.92 -9.30 14.25
N PRO A 170 -15.18 -9.73 15.49
CA PRO A 170 -14.70 -9.05 16.70
C PRO A 170 -13.20 -8.78 16.62
N GLY A 171 -12.79 -7.53 16.86
CA GLY A 171 -11.40 -7.09 16.72
C GLY A 171 -10.96 -6.72 15.29
N GLY A 172 -11.80 -6.95 14.27
CA GLY A 172 -11.49 -6.66 12.87
C GLY A 172 -11.33 -5.17 12.58
N LEU A 173 -12.04 -4.32 13.32
CA LEU A 173 -11.91 -2.86 13.20
C LEU A 173 -10.53 -2.38 13.69
N ASN A 174 -10.02 -2.96 14.77
CA ASN A 174 -8.69 -2.63 15.29
C ASN A 174 -7.58 -3.00 14.31
N GLU A 175 -7.68 -4.17 13.68
CA GLU A 175 -6.76 -4.60 12.62
C GLU A 175 -6.82 -3.66 11.41
N LEU A 176 -8.02 -3.30 10.98
CA LEU A 176 -8.24 -2.35 9.89
C LEU A 176 -7.63 -0.97 10.18
N ARG A 177 -7.83 -0.44 11.38
CA ARG A 177 -7.22 0.82 11.84
C ARG A 177 -5.70 0.73 11.93
N ALA A 178 -5.16 -0.40 12.42
CA ALA A 178 -3.71 -0.63 12.48
C ALA A 178 -3.09 -0.61 11.08
N ASN A 179 -3.74 -1.24 10.09
CA ASN A 179 -3.31 -1.20 8.70
C ASN A 179 -3.36 0.22 8.11
N GLY A 180 -4.39 1.00 8.43
CA GLY A 180 -4.48 2.41 8.05
C GLY A 180 -3.36 3.26 8.64
N ARG A 181 -3.06 3.08 9.94
CA ARG A 181 -1.97 3.81 10.62
C ARG A 181 -0.59 3.48 10.05
N ARG A 182 -0.35 2.22 9.65
CA ARG A 182 0.92 1.81 9.01
C ARG A 182 1.15 2.49 7.67
N ALA A 183 0.08 2.88 6.99
CA ALA A 183 0.15 3.58 5.70
C ALA A 183 0.31 5.10 5.85
N ASP A 184 0.07 5.66 7.04
CA ASP A 184 0.22 7.08 7.36
C ASP A 184 1.70 7.37 7.65
N VAL A 185 2.43 7.76 6.63
CA VAL A 185 3.85 8.12 6.73
C VAL A 185 3.97 9.55 7.22
N ARG A 186 4.70 9.73 8.33
CA ARG A 186 5.00 11.04 8.90
C ARG A 186 6.43 11.46 8.57
N SER A 187 6.66 12.76 8.35
CA SER A 187 8.00 13.29 8.19
C SER A 187 8.75 13.25 9.54
N PHE A 188 9.99 12.81 9.53
CA PHE A 188 10.87 12.89 10.68
C PHE A 188 11.22 14.35 11.05
N ASP A 189 11.16 15.27 10.09
CA ASP A 189 11.38 16.70 10.30
C ASP A 189 10.13 17.42 10.84
N ALA A 190 9.04 16.68 11.09
CA ALA A 190 7.83 17.26 11.66
C ALA A 190 8.10 17.72 13.10
N ARG A 191 7.80 18.99 13.38
CA ARG A 191 7.92 19.58 14.73
C ARG A 191 6.86 18.99 15.66
N LEU A 192 7.25 18.69 16.89
CA LEU A 192 6.33 18.22 17.92
C LEU A 192 5.46 19.37 18.42
N LYS A 193 4.14 19.11 18.48
CA LYS A 193 3.18 20.09 19.04
C LYS A 193 3.34 20.15 20.56
N GLY A 194 3.60 21.35 21.09
CA GLY A 194 3.64 21.59 22.54
C GLY A 194 5.03 21.82 23.11
N ASP A 195 6.07 21.80 22.28
CA ASP A 195 7.41 22.18 22.66
C ASP A 195 7.74 23.55 22.04
N ASP A 196 8.12 24.54 22.85
CA ASP A 196 8.54 25.89 22.39
C ASP A 196 9.91 25.85 21.68
N GLY A 197 10.51 24.66 21.58
CA GLY A 197 11.77 24.40 20.91
C GLY A 197 11.63 23.92 19.47
N ASP A 198 12.75 23.79 18.80
CA ASP A 198 12.89 23.27 17.45
C ASP A 198 12.92 21.73 17.38
N THR A 199 12.42 21.04 18.40
CA THR A 199 12.47 19.58 18.54
C THR A 199 11.64 18.91 17.44
N THR A 200 12.30 18.08 16.66
CA THR A 200 11.69 17.32 15.57
C THR A 200 11.37 15.89 15.99
N LEU A 201 10.56 15.17 15.19
CA LEU A 201 10.21 13.78 15.47
C LEU A 201 11.45 12.87 15.47
N ILE A 202 12.49 13.20 14.69
CA ILE A 202 13.74 12.43 14.66
C ILE A 202 14.51 12.55 15.98
N ASP A 203 14.48 13.71 16.64
CA ASP A 203 15.21 13.94 17.89
C ASP A 203 14.67 13.09 19.05
N VAL A 204 13.40 12.71 19.00
CA VAL A 204 12.72 11.91 20.02
C VAL A 204 12.62 10.44 19.62
N THR A 205 12.84 10.14 18.33
CA THR A 205 12.77 8.74 17.87
C THR A 205 14.05 8.02 18.28
N GLN A 206 13.89 6.98 19.10
CA GLN A 206 15.00 6.13 19.47
C GLN A 206 15.67 5.56 18.22
N GLY A 207 16.99 5.79 18.09
CA GLY A 207 17.80 5.25 17.00
C GLY A 207 17.85 3.74 17.02
N GLY A 208 18.55 3.16 16.03
CA GLY A 208 18.71 1.72 15.89
C GLY A 208 19.39 1.05 17.10
N GLU A 209 19.82 -0.19 16.92
CA GLU A 209 20.44 -0.98 17.99
C GLU A 209 21.56 -0.22 18.71
N ASP A 210 21.53 -0.27 20.03
CA ASP A 210 22.59 0.27 20.87
C ASP A 210 23.93 -0.38 20.45
N PRO A 211 24.96 0.44 20.12
CA PRO A 211 26.28 -0.09 19.74
C PRO A 211 26.88 -1.00 20.81
N SER A 212 26.62 -0.73 22.10
CA SER A 212 27.06 -1.59 23.19
C SER A 212 26.38 -2.96 23.14
N ALA A 213 25.09 -3.02 22.92
CA ALA A 213 24.36 -4.29 22.77
C ALA A 213 24.85 -5.11 21.57
N ALA A 214 25.23 -4.44 20.46
CA ALA A 214 25.81 -5.11 19.31
C ALA A 214 27.20 -5.70 19.62
N LEU A 215 28.02 -4.99 20.42
CA LEU A 215 29.32 -5.47 20.88
C LEU A 215 29.17 -6.66 21.86
N GLU A 216 28.28 -6.53 22.85
CA GLU A 216 27.97 -7.60 23.80
C GLU A 216 27.53 -8.88 23.08
N ARG A 217 26.63 -8.78 22.07
CA ARG A 217 26.22 -9.95 21.29
C ARG A 217 27.40 -10.60 20.55
N ARG A 218 28.35 -9.81 20.04
CA ARG A 218 29.55 -10.33 19.36
C ARG A 218 30.47 -11.03 20.35
N GLU A 219 30.71 -10.47 21.53
CA GLU A 219 31.52 -11.06 22.59
C GLU A 219 30.91 -12.38 23.09
N ILE A 220 29.58 -12.39 23.32
CA ILE A 220 28.85 -13.59 23.70
C ILE A 220 28.94 -14.66 22.61
N SER A 221 28.74 -14.26 21.35
CA SER A 221 28.84 -15.19 20.21
C SER A 221 30.25 -15.79 20.09
N ALA A 222 31.29 -14.99 20.31
CA ALA A 222 32.67 -15.45 20.31
C ALA A 222 32.94 -16.41 21.47
N LEU A 223 32.45 -16.10 22.68
CA LEU A 223 32.59 -16.96 23.87
C LEU A 223 31.84 -18.30 23.68
N LEU A 224 30.62 -18.27 23.14
CA LEU A 224 29.89 -19.50 22.82
C LEU A 224 30.62 -20.34 21.75
N ALA A 225 31.19 -19.70 20.72
CA ALA A 225 31.96 -20.38 19.70
C ALA A 225 33.21 -21.04 20.28
N ASP A 226 33.90 -20.38 21.20
CA ASP A 226 35.07 -20.89 21.91
C ASP A 226 34.70 -22.08 22.82
N LEU A 227 33.65 -21.96 23.61
CA LEU A 227 33.12 -23.06 24.42
C LEU A 227 32.75 -24.29 23.60
N VAL A 228 32.03 -24.10 22.47
CA VAL A 228 31.67 -25.21 21.59
C VAL A 228 32.87 -25.85 20.95
N ASN A 229 33.93 -25.08 20.65
CA ASN A 229 35.12 -25.58 19.97
C ASN A 229 36.06 -26.34 20.90
N HIS A 230 36.25 -25.87 22.13
CA HIS A 230 37.29 -26.36 23.02
C HIS A 230 36.75 -27.19 24.21
N SER A 231 35.40 -27.28 24.38
CA SER A 231 34.83 -28.09 25.48
C SER A 231 35.11 -29.58 25.24
N GLU A 232 35.76 -30.23 26.22
CA GLU A 232 35.98 -31.69 26.25
C GLU A 232 34.68 -32.44 26.60
N ALA A 233 33.72 -31.79 27.22
CA ALA A 233 32.43 -32.37 27.60
C ALA A 233 31.50 -32.66 26.41
N LEU A 234 31.74 -32.04 25.24
CA LEU A 234 30.95 -32.23 24.02
C LEU A 234 31.56 -33.30 23.11
N SER A 235 30.77 -34.26 22.70
CA SER A 235 31.17 -35.22 21.68
C SER A 235 31.43 -34.54 20.33
N PRO A 236 32.26 -35.12 19.44
CA PRO A 236 32.52 -34.55 18.10
C PRO A 236 31.24 -34.31 17.28
N GLN A 237 30.23 -35.19 17.43
CA GLN A 237 28.96 -35.08 16.72
C GLN A 237 28.07 -33.95 17.29
N GLN A 238 28.03 -33.80 18.60
CA GLN A 238 27.34 -32.70 19.28
C GLN A 238 27.97 -31.35 18.91
N ARG A 239 29.29 -31.27 18.90
CA ARG A 239 30.04 -30.06 18.50
C ARG A 239 29.74 -29.68 17.04
N HIS A 240 29.75 -30.64 16.13
CA HIS A 240 29.41 -30.42 14.75
C HIS A 240 27.96 -29.93 14.57
N LEU A 241 27.00 -30.53 15.28
CA LEU A 241 25.61 -30.15 15.30
C LEU A 241 25.41 -28.69 15.73
N LEU A 242 26.03 -28.31 16.87
CA LEU A 242 25.94 -26.95 17.40
C LEU A 242 26.58 -25.93 16.48
N ARG A 243 27.72 -26.23 15.88
CA ARG A 243 28.35 -25.34 14.88
C ARG A 243 27.43 -25.09 13.67
N CYS A 244 26.87 -26.14 13.09
CA CYS A 244 26.02 -26.02 11.91
C CYS A 244 24.72 -25.26 12.18
N ARG A 245 24.20 -25.36 13.40
CA ARG A 245 22.86 -24.81 13.71
C ARG A 245 22.89 -23.43 14.34
N TYR A 246 23.88 -23.13 15.17
CA TYR A 246 23.90 -21.92 16.00
C TYR A 246 25.07 -20.97 15.71
N LEU A 247 26.17 -21.46 15.16
CA LEU A 247 27.38 -20.66 14.94
C LEU A 247 27.61 -20.29 13.47
N GLN A 248 26.82 -20.81 12.53
CA GLN A 248 26.91 -20.39 11.14
C GLN A 248 26.06 -19.14 10.89
N THR A 249 26.64 -18.18 10.19
CA THR A 249 26.03 -16.88 9.87
C THR A 249 24.94 -16.97 8.80
N ASP A 250 24.92 -18.05 8.02
CA ASP A 250 23.92 -18.34 7.01
C ASP A 250 22.69 -19.03 7.63
N LYS A 251 21.57 -19.06 6.90
CA LYS A 251 20.32 -19.71 7.34
C LYS A 251 20.59 -21.09 7.95
N PRO A 252 20.27 -21.29 9.26
CA PRO A 252 20.53 -22.55 9.90
C PRO A 252 19.80 -23.69 9.18
N PRO A 253 20.48 -24.82 8.90
CA PRO A 253 19.86 -25.94 8.23
C PRO A 253 18.76 -26.56 9.09
N SER A 254 17.65 -26.98 8.47
CA SER A 254 16.57 -27.65 9.20
C SER A 254 17.08 -28.98 9.82
N ILE A 255 16.46 -29.39 10.95
CA ILE A 255 16.76 -30.66 11.60
C ILE A 255 16.65 -31.84 10.63
N ALA A 256 15.70 -31.78 9.69
CA ALA A 256 15.52 -32.80 8.68
C ALA A 256 16.73 -32.93 7.74
N ARG A 257 17.28 -31.77 7.32
CA ARG A 257 18.46 -31.73 6.44
C ARG A 257 19.73 -32.22 7.16
N LEU A 258 19.92 -31.81 8.40
CA LEU A 258 21.05 -32.30 9.23
C LEU A 258 20.94 -33.79 9.54
N ALA A 259 19.73 -34.30 9.83
CA ALA A 259 19.50 -35.72 10.04
C ALA A 259 19.89 -36.55 8.82
N SER A 260 19.54 -36.06 7.61
CA SER A 260 19.94 -36.70 6.35
C SER A 260 21.45 -36.64 6.12
N GLN A 261 22.11 -35.52 6.44
CA GLN A 261 23.56 -35.36 6.29
C GLN A 261 24.36 -36.25 7.25
N LEU A 262 23.86 -36.44 8.48
CA LEU A 262 24.52 -37.22 9.51
C LEU A 262 24.07 -38.70 9.51
N ASN A 263 23.20 -39.12 8.59
CA ASN A 263 22.58 -40.46 8.55
C ASN A 263 21.94 -40.90 9.88
N MET A 264 21.26 -39.96 10.54
CA MET A 264 20.65 -40.15 11.86
C MET A 264 19.14 -39.95 11.82
N ASN A 265 18.40 -40.58 12.75
CA ASN A 265 16.99 -40.33 12.92
C ASN A 265 16.77 -38.91 13.51
N ARG A 266 15.70 -38.20 13.07
CA ARG A 266 15.35 -36.84 13.54
C ARG A 266 15.16 -36.78 15.05
N GLU A 267 14.57 -37.82 15.63
CA GLU A 267 14.33 -37.91 17.09
C GLU A 267 15.64 -38.01 17.86
N THR A 268 16.58 -38.86 17.36
CA THR A 268 17.91 -39.01 17.93
C THR A 268 18.71 -37.70 17.88
N LEU A 269 18.58 -37.00 16.75
CA LEU A 269 19.24 -35.70 16.58
C LEU A 269 18.71 -34.63 17.54
N ARG A 270 17.39 -34.58 17.73
CA ARG A 270 16.75 -33.68 18.73
C ARG A 270 17.18 -33.97 20.16
N ARG A 271 17.28 -35.26 20.50
CA ARG A 271 17.74 -35.66 21.82
C ARG A 271 19.22 -35.31 22.05
N MET A 272 20.05 -35.49 21.00
CA MET A 272 21.45 -35.10 21.03
C MET A 272 21.62 -33.56 21.15
N GLU A 273 20.78 -32.79 20.47
CA GLU A 273 20.75 -31.33 20.54
C GLU A 273 20.42 -30.85 21.96
N ARG A 274 19.35 -31.40 22.56
CA ARG A 274 18.98 -31.06 23.93
C ARG A 274 20.10 -31.38 24.94
N ALA A 275 20.66 -32.59 24.84
CA ALA A 275 21.77 -32.99 25.71
C ALA A 275 23.00 -32.08 25.51
N ALA A 276 23.30 -31.64 24.30
CA ALA A 276 24.39 -30.73 24.04
C ALA A 276 24.15 -29.33 24.60
N LEU A 277 22.90 -28.82 24.49
CA LEU A 277 22.51 -27.55 25.10
C LEU A 277 22.55 -27.59 26.63
N ASP A 278 22.12 -28.69 27.24
CA ASP A 278 22.19 -28.88 28.70
C ASP A 278 23.64 -28.87 29.19
N ILE A 279 24.57 -29.50 28.45
CA ILE A 279 26.02 -29.45 28.77
C ILE A 279 26.54 -28.01 28.63
N LEU A 280 26.18 -27.28 27.59
CA LEU A 280 26.59 -25.89 27.43
C LEU A 280 26.04 -25.00 28.53
N LYS A 281 24.79 -25.19 28.95
CA LYS A 281 24.19 -24.44 30.07
C LYS A 281 24.96 -24.68 31.38
N ALA A 282 25.42 -25.89 31.63
CA ALA A 282 26.21 -26.22 32.81
C ALA A 282 27.65 -25.65 32.79
N LEU A 283 28.17 -25.35 31.60
CA LEU A 283 29.50 -24.76 31.41
C LEU A 283 29.50 -23.24 31.38
N LEU A 284 28.34 -22.60 31.24
CA LEU A 284 28.22 -21.15 31.27
C LEU A 284 28.43 -20.61 32.69
N PRO A 285 29.22 -19.54 32.89
CA PRO A 285 29.42 -18.94 34.23
C PRO A 285 28.10 -18.33 34.73
N GLU A 286 27.91 -18.34 36.06
CA GLU A 286 26.71 -17.81 36.75
C GLU A 286 26.41 -16.31 36.44
N THR A 287 27.38 -15.58 35.90
CA THR A 287 27.25 -14.18 35.48
C THR A 287 26.67 -14.00 34.09
N THR A 288 26.25 -15.06 33.40
CA THR A 288 25.64 -14.95 32.09
C THR A 288 24.22 -14.37 32.21
N PRO A 289 23.87 -13.36 31.43
CA PRO A 289 22.53 -12.75 31.49
C PRO A 289 21.40 -13.75 31.15
N ASP A 290 20.29 -13.66 31.90
CA ASP A 290 19.12 -14.58 31.79
C ASP A 290 18.55 -14.77 30.39
N TYR A 291 18.73 -13.80 29.48
CA TYR A 291 18.24 -13.93 28.11
C TYR A 291 19.00 -14.96 27.26
N LEU A 292 20.23 -15.36 27.66
CA LEU A 292 20.97 -16.43 27.00
C LEU A 292 20.51 -17.84 27.45
N LEU A 293 19.78 -17.92 28.55
CA LEU A 293 19.21 -19.16 29.03
C LEU A 293 17.90 -19.54 28.33
N GLN A 294 17.38 -18.65 27.45
CA GLN A 294 16.13 -18.84 26.69
C GLN A 294 16.37 -19.31 25.25
N LEU A 295 17.60 -19.60 24.86
CA LEU A 295 17.96 -20.30 23.63
C LEU A 295 17.79 -21.82 23.81
#